data_18534c41963e661ba5dc38ba2674a742
#
_entry.id   18534c41963e661ba5dc38ba2674a742
#
_cell.length_a   1.000
_cell.length_b   1.000
_cell.length_c   1.000
_cell.angle_alpha   90.00
_cell.angle_beta   90.00
_cell.angle_gamma   90.00
#
_symmetry.space_group_name_H-M   'P 1'
#
loop_
_entity.id
_entity.type
_entity.pdbx_description
1 polymer ?
#
loop_
_entity_poly.entity_id
_entity_poly.type
_entity_poly.pdbx_seq_one_letter_code
_entity_poly.pdbx_strand_id
1 'polypeptide(L)'
;MYRILVVDDEDKIRALIRKYAEFEGNQVTEAKNGMEAVTLCRRDPKAFDIIIMDVMMPELDGFSAVAEIRKVCSTPVLMLSARGEEYDRIHGFELGVDDYVVKPFSPKELMMRVTAIMNRVRPQAEERQRNVMEFGGLSIDLDGRIVTVDGQRVELSPKEYELLVYMARNKNIALTREMLITNVWGYDFYGDDRTLDTHIKLLRRSLGPYSGYIVTLRGVGYRFEAP
;
A
#
# COMPACT_ATOMS: atom_id res chain seq x y z
N MET A 1 -0.68 -13.43 0.41
CA MET A 1 0.01 -14.66 0.89
C MET A 1 1.51 -14.43 0.77
N TYR A 2 2.25 -14.47 1.89
CA TYR A 2 3.71 -14.29 1.94
C TYR A 2 4.40 -15.55 2.44
N ARG A 3 5.65 -15.75 2.01
CA ARG A 3 6.54 -16.79 2.52
C ARG A 3 7.46 -16.17 3.56
N ILE A 4 7.24 -16.50 4.82
CA ILE A 4 7.90 -15.87 5.97
C ILE A 4 8.93 -16.83 6.55
N LEU A 5 10.18 -16.40 6.70
CA LEU A 5 11.17 -17.10 7.51
C LEU A 5 11.14 -16.53 8.93
N VAL A 6 10.86 -17.36 9.94
CA VAL A 6 10.86 -16.99 11.35
C VAL A 6 12.09 -17.59 12.00
N VAL A 7 12.93 -16.73 12.57
CA VAL A 7 14.22 -17.10 13.19
C VAL A 7 14.23 -16.62 14.63
N ASP A 8 14.22 -17.54 15.56
CA ASP A 8 14.22 -17.29 17.02
C ASP A 8 14.66 -18.59 17.70
N ASP A 9 15.43 -18.56 18.77
CA ASP A 9 15.85 -19.77 19.48
C ASP A 9 14.76 -20.35 20.37
N GLU A 10 13.75 -19.55 20.75
CA GLU A 10 12.63 -19.97 21.56
C GLU A 10 11.52 -20.63 20.71
N ASP A 11 11.32 -21.96 20.88
CA ASP A 11 10.26 -22.72 20.19
C ASP A 11 8.85 -22.10 20.37
N LYS A 12 8.58 -21.54 21.57
CA LYS A 12 7.28 -20.94 21.89
C LYS A 12 7.00 -19.68 21.07
N ILE A 13 8.04 -18.85 20.83
CA ILE A 13 7.93 -17.64 20.03
C ILE A 13 7.73 -18.00 18.58
N ARG A 14 8.52 -18.93 18.03
CA ARG A 14 8.33 -19.41 16.66
C ARG A 14 6.93 -19.98 16.44
N ALA A 15 6.46 -20.85 17.33
CA ALA A 15 5.13 -21.43 17.25
C ALA A 15 4.00 -20.37 17.32
N LEU A 16 4.17 -19.34 18.16
CA LEU A 16 3.22 -18.23 18.28
C LEU A 16 3.14 -17.44 16.96
N ILE A 17 4.28 -17.04 16.42
CA ILE A 17 4.35 -16.28 15.16
C ILE A 17 3.79 -17.12 14.02
N ARG A 18 4.19 -18.39 13.89
CA ARG A 18 3.68 -19.30 12.86
C ARG A 18 2.16 -19.39 12.91
N LYS A 19 1.58 -19.65 14.08
CA LYS A 19 0.13 -19.78 14.22
C LYS A 19 -0.64 -18.56 13.71
N TYR A 20 -0.16 -17.35 14.03
CA TYR A 20 -0.79 -16.11 13.59
C TYR A 20 -0.56 -15.84 12.09
N ALA A 21 0.63 -16.09 11.60
CA ALA A 21 0.95 -15.90 10.18
C ALA A 21 0.14 -16.87 9.29
N GLU A 22 0.04 -18.13 9.68
CA GLU A 22 -0.76 -19.15 8.97
C GLU A 22 -2.27 -18.85 9.03
N PHE A 23 -2.75 -18.32 10.15
CA PHE A 23 -4.15 -17.87 10.28
C PHE A 23 -4.47 -16.74 9.27
N GLU A 24 -3.52 -15.87 8.95
CA GLU A 24 -3.64 -14.84 7.92
C GLU A 24 -3.34 -15.35 6.50
N GLY A 25 -3.19 -16.66 6.31
CA GLY A 25 -2.98 -17.29 5.00
C GLY A 25 -1.55 -17.22 4.49
N ASN A 26 -0.54 -16.97 5.35
CA ASN A 26 0.87 -16.96 4.98
C ASN A 26 1.52 -18.34 5.16
N GLN A 27 2.63 -18.58 4.47
CA GLN A 27 3.48 -19.76 4.65
C GLN A 27 4.64 -19.43 5.57
N VAL A 28 4.96 -20.31 6.52
CA VAL A 28 6.04 -20.10 7.48
C VAL A 28 7.06 -21.22 7.39
N THR A 29 8.32 -20.83 7.31
CA THR A 29 9.48 -21.70 7.56
C THR A 29 10.16 -21.22 8.83
N GLU A 30 10.57 -22.15 9.70
CA GLU A 30 11.23 -21.83 10.96
C GLU A 30 12.72 -22.13 10.86
N ALA A 31 13.54 -21.32 11.55
CA ALA A 31 14.93 -21.56 11.84
C ALA A 31 15.17 -21.24 13.34
N LYS A 32 16.00 -22.03 13.99
CA LYS A 32 16.24 -21.95 15.45
C LYS A 32 17.46 -21.13 15.83
N ASN A 33 18.25 -20.68 14.85
CA ASN A 33 19.40 -19.80 15.03
C ASN A 33 19.78 -19.10 13.72
N GLY A 34 20.68 -18.12 13.79
CA GLY A 34 21.14 -17.37 12.62
C GLY A 34 21.86 -18.23 11.58
N MET A 35 22.58 -19.27 11.97
CA MET A 35 23.31 -20.15 11.05
C MET A 35 22.35 -20.95 10.15
N GLU A 36 21.27 -21.45 10.73
CA GLU A 36 20.22 -22.16 9.98
C GLU A 36 19.53 -21.22 8.98
N ALA A 37 19.20 -19.97 9.40
CA ALA A 37 18.64 -18.95 8.54
C ALA A 37 19.54 -18.61 7.35
N VAL A 38 20.84 -18.40 7.58
CA VAL A 38 21.85 -18.15 6.53
C VAL A 38 21.90 -19.31 5.56
N THR A 39 21.87 -20.55 6.06
CA THR A 39 21.91 -21.77 5.22
C THR A 39 20.68 -21.85 4.32
N LEU A 40 19.50 -21.57 4.84
CA LEU A 40 18.25 -21.55 4.07
C LEU A 40 18.28 -20.49 2.96
N CYS A 41 18.72 -19.27 3.29
CA CYS A 41 18.83 -18.16 2.32
C CYS A 41 19.89 -18.42 1.24
N ARG A 42 21.01 -19.07 1.58
CA ARG A 42 22.05 -19.45 0.60
C ARG A 42 21.57 -20.52 -0.36
N ARG A 43 20.75 -21.47 0.12
CA ARG A 43 20.21 -22.55 -0.72
C ARG A 43 19.24 -22.03 -1.77
N ASP A 44 18.40 -21.08 -1.41
CA ASP A 44 17.48 -20.37 -2.33
C ASP A 44 17.31 -18.91 -1.89
N PRO A 45 18.03 -17.96 -2.54
CA PRO A 45 17.94 -16.53 -2.22
C PRO A 45 16.56 -15.90 -2.45
N LYS A 46 15.64 -16.60 -3.10
CA LYS A 46 14.27 -16.13 -3.39
C LYS A 46 13.21 -16.95 -2.65
N ALA A 47 13.60 -17.82 -1.71
CA ALA A 47 12.67 -18.69 -0.99
C ALA A 47 11.66 -17.89 -0.13
N PHE A 48 12.10 -16.75 0.42
CA PHE A 48 11.33 -15.98 1.39
C PHE A 48 11.03 -14.57 0.88
N ASP A 49 9.85 -14.09 1.24
CA ASP A 49 9.41 -12.73 0.93
C ASP A 49 9.79 -11.75 2.05
N ILE A 50 9.88 -12.24 3.28
CA ILE A 50 10.31 -11.51 4.47
C ILE A 50 10.93 -12.45 5.51
N ILE A 51 11.87 -11.94 6.29
CA ILE A 51 12.51 -12.64 7.41
C ILE A 51 12.14 -11.92 8.71
N ILE A 52 11.63 -12.65 9.70
CA ILE A 52 11.47 -12.18 11.08
C ILE A 52 12.61 -12.80 11.86
N MET A 53 13.50 -11.97 12.43
CA MET A 53 14.78 -12.38 13.00
C MET A 53 14.92 -11.89 14.44
N ASP A 54 15.14 -12.80 15.37
CA ASP A 54 15.54 -12.39 16.72
C ASP A 54 16.97 -11.85 16.73
N VAL A 55 17.21 -10.84 17.55
CA VAL A 55 18.55 -10.26 17.75
C VAL A 55 19.42 -11.21 18.53
N MET A 56 18.92 -11.71 19.67
CA MET A 56 19.73 -12.47 20.65
C MET A 56 19.52 -13.97 20.47
N MET A 57 20.41 -14.60 19.75
CA MET A 57 20.39 -16.05 19.53
C MET A 57 21.78 -16.68 19.77
N PRO A 58 21.83 -17.95 20.18
CA PRO A 58 23.09 -18.68 20.30
C PRO A 58 23.69 -18.96 18.92
N GLU A 59 24.99 -19.28 18.89
CA GLU A 59 25.83 -19.62 17.74
C GLU A 59 26.09 -18.43 16.81
N LEU A 60 25.05 -17.87 16.19
CA LEU A 60 25.12 -16.70 15.32
C LEU A 60 23.95 -15.77 15.67
N ASP A 61 24.26 -14.59 16.22
CA ASP A 61 23.28 -13.57 16.54
C ASP A 61 22.58 -13.00 15.29
N GLY A 62 21.44 -12.31 15.51
CA GLY A 62 20.60 -11.83 14.42
C GLY A 62 21.29 -10.82 13.51
N PHE A 63 22.12 -9.91 14.04
CA PHE A 63 22.83 -8.92 13.23
C PHE A 63 23.90 -9.57 12.34
N SER A 64 24.68 -10.46 12.91
CA SER A 64 25.67 -11.25 12.17
C SER A 64 25.00 -12.11 11.09
N ALA A 65 23.84 -12.70 11.40
CA ALA A 65 23.06 -13.47 10.45
C ALA A 65 22.55 -12.59 9.29
N VAL A 66 22.02 -11.39 9.59
CA VAL A 66 21.59 -10.43 8.56
C VAL A 66 22.75 -10.02 7.68
N ALA A 67 23.91 -9.69 8.22
CA ALA A 67 25.11 -9.34 7.46
C ALA A 67 25.52 -10.46 6.48
N GLU A 68 25.43 -11.73 6.89
CA GLU A 68 25.68 -12.88 6.01
C GLU A 68 24.58 -13.08 4.96
N ILE A 69 23.32 -12.90 5.33
CA ILE A 69 22.17 -13.01 4.41
C ILE A 69 22.23 -11.92 3.34
N ARG A 70 22.64 -10.69 3.69
CA ARG A 70 22.76 -9.56 2.73
C ARG A 70 23.81 -9.82 1.64
N LYS A 71 24.76 -10.75 1.84
CA LYS A 71 25.72 -11.16 0.80
C LYS A 71 25.08 -11.99 -0.32
N VAL A 72 23.88 -12.56 -0.08
CA VAL A 72 23.23 -13.48 -1.01
C VAL A 72 21.84 -13.04 -1.45
N CYS A 73 21.10 -12.27 -0.62
CA CYS A 73 19.79 -11.77 -0.98
C CYS A 73 19.45 -10.46 -0.28
N SER A 74 18.48 -9.73 -0.87
CA SER A 74 17.94 -8.47 -0.36
C SER A 74 16.56 -8.64 0.30
N THR A 75 16.22 -9.86 0.72
CA THR A 75 14.92 -10.14 1.39
C THR A 75 14.75 -9.22 2.60
N PRO A 76 13.60 -8.53 2.74
CA PRO A 76 13.33 -7.65 3.87
C PRO A 76 13.48 -8.37 5.21
N VAL A 77 13.96 -7.65 6.22
CA VAL A 77 14.18 -8.19 7.57
C VAL A 77 13.47 -7.32 8.59
N LEU A 78 12.62 -7.95 9.41
CA LEU A 78 12.00 -7.38 10.61
C LEU A 78 12.68 -7.99 11.83
N MET A 79 13.40 -7.17 12.62
CA MET A 79 14.11 -7.65 13.81
C MET A 79 13.18 -7.69 15.03
N LEU A 80 13.36 -8.72 15.87
CA LEU A 80 12.78 -8.81 17.20
C LEU A 80 13.88 -8.48 18.23
N SER A 81 13.69 -7.45 19.04
CA SER A 81 14.70 -7.01 20.02
C SER A 81 14.16 -6.99 21.44
N ALA A 82 15.02 -7.14 22.44
CA ALA A 82 14.67 -6.91 23.84
C ALA A 82 14.52 -5.40 24.13
N ARG A 83 13.79 -5.05 25.17
CA ARG A 83 13.55 -3.66 25.57
C ARG A 83 14.82 -3.04 26.13
N GLY A 84 15.29 -1.93 25.53
CA GLY A 84 16.38 -1.11 26.07
C GLY A 84 17.63 -0.95 25.21
N GLU A 85 17.70 -1.58 24.05
CA GLU A 85 18.87 -1.55 23.17
C GLU A 85 18.68 -0.52 22.03
N GLU A 86 18.74 0.76 22.40
CA GLU A 86 18.68 1.87 21.42
C GLU A 86 19.90 1.83 20.46
N TYR A 87 21.03 1.32 20.94
CA TYR A 87 22.25 1.14 20.15
C TYR A 87 22.09 0.08 19.04
N ASP A 88 21.33 -0.98 19.32
CA ASP A 88 21.07 -2.05 18.34
C ASP A 88 20.22 -1.57 17.18
N ARG A 89 19.33 -0.59 17.40
CA ARG A 89 18.48 -0.02 16.35
C ARG A 89 19.30 0.78 15.34
N ILE A 90 20.31 1.54 15.78
CA ILE A 90 21.18 2.34 14.91
C ILE A 90 22.04 1.40 14.07
N HIS A 91 22.68 0.39 14.71
CA HIS A 91 23.52 -0.59 14.02
C HIS A 91 22.75 -1.43 13.00
N GLY A 92 21.51 -1.81 13.30
CA GLY A 92 20.70 -2.57 12.36
C GLY A 92 20.23 -1.78 11.15
N PHE A 93 19.96 -0.47 11.28
CA PHE A 93 19.66 0.37 10.12
C PHE A 93 20.85 0.47 9.16
N GLU A 94 22.09 0.48 9.66
CA GLU A 94 23.31 0.44 8.85
C GLU A 94 23.44 -0.90 8.09
N LEU A 95 22.91 -2.00 8.64
CA LEU A 95 22.89 -3.32 8.02
C LEU A 95 21.70 -3.52 7.06
N GLY A 96 20.84 -2.51 6.87
CA GLY A 96 19.70 -2.57 5.97
C GLY A 96 18.53 -3.41 6.52
N VAL A 97 18.26 -3.31 7.83
CA VAL A 97 17.04 -3.84 8.47
C VAL A 97 15.88 -2.90 8.19
N ASP A 98 14.71 -3.46 7.89
CA ASP A 98 13.54 -2.70 7.42
C ASP A 98 12.68 -2.16 8.55
N ASP A 99 12.57 -2.85 9.70
CA ASP A 99 11.87 -2.39 10.91
C ASP A 99 12.27 -3.24 12.14
N TYR A 100 11.82 -2.79 13.33
CA TYR A 100 12.05 -3.44 14.62
C TYR A 100 10.76 -3.61 15.41
N VAL A 101 10.66 -4.72 16.13
CA VAL A 101 9.62 -4.98 17.12
C VAL A 101 10.26 -5.33 18.46
N VAL A 102 9.82 -4.65 19.51
CA VAL A 102 10.34 -4.88 20.87
C VAL A 102 9.57 -5.99 21.55
N LYS A 103 10.27 -6.96 22.13
CA LYS A 103 9.70 -8.01 23.00
C LYS A 103 9.35 -7.43 24.40
N PRO A 104 8.18 -7.73 24.98
CA PRO A 104 7.11 -8.58 24.45
C PRO A 104 6.24 -7.83 23.44
N PHE A 105 5.83 -8.51 22.38
CA PHE A 105 5.03 -7.94 21.28
C PHE A 105 3.65 -8.60 21.15
N SER A 106 2.74 -7.88 20.54
CA SER A 106 1.46 -8.45 20.07
C SER A 106 1.68 -9.13 18.71
N PRO A 107 1.27 -10.41 18.53
CA PRO A 107 1.35 -11.06 17.22
C PRO A 107 0.61 -10.29 16.12
N LYS A 108 -0.50 -9.64 16.46
CA LYS A 108 -1.23 -8.77 15.53
C LYS A 108 -0.39 -7.56 15.10
N GLU A 109 0.30 -6.89 16.03
CA GLU A 109 1.20 -5.78 15.71
C GLU A 109 2.33 -6.25 14.79
N LEU A 110 2.94 -7.40 15.11
CA LEU A 110 3.99 -7.99 14.27
C LEU A 110 3.52 -8.19 12.83
N MET A 111 2.35 -8.79 12.61
CA MET A 111 1.81 -9.03 11.28
C MET A 111 1.40 -7.75 10.55
N MET A 112 0.94 -6.71 11.26
CA MET A 112 0.70 -5.39 10.67
C MET A 112 2.00 -4.77 10.15
N ARG A 113 3.14 -4.92 10.87
CA ARG A 113 4.45 -4.44 10.43
C ARG A 113 4.98 -5.23 9.25
N VAL A 114 4.82 -6.57 9.26
CA VAL A 114 5.11 -7.43 8.10
C VAL A 114 4.38 -6.89 6.86
N THR A 115 3.07 -6.64 6.96
CA THR A 115 2.27 -6.11 5.86
C THR A 115 2.76 -4.73 5.41
N ALA A 116 3.11 -3.83 6.34
CA ALA A 116 3.63 -2.51 6.01
C ALA A 116 4.98 -2.56 5.28
N ILE A 117 5.89 -3.47 5.68
CA ILE A 117 7.16 -3.70 5.00
C ILE A 117 6.90 -4.25 3.59
N MET A 118 6.07 -5.28 3.46
CA MET A 118 5.77 -5.92 2.19
C MET A 118 5.14 -4.96 1.18
N ASN A 119 4.27 -4.05 1.63
CA ASN A 119 3.70 -3.01 0.78
C ASN A 119 4.73 -1.99 0.28
N ARG A 120 5.85 -1.80 0.99
CA ARG A 120 6.96 -0.93 0.57
C ARG A 120 7.92 -1.63 -0.40
N VAL A 121 8.22 -2.91 -0.17
CA VAL A 121 9.24 -3.68 -0.89
C VAL A 121 8.69 -4.35 -2.15
N ARG A 122 7.47 -4.80 -2.10
CA ARG A 122 6.68 -5.09 -3.28
C ARG A 122 5.77 -3.88 -3.52
N PRO A 123 6.18 -2.86 -4.24
CA PRO A 123 5.21 -2.04 -4.90
C PRO A 123 4.46 -3.06 -5.76
N GLN A 124 3.20 -3.30 -5.42
CA GLN A 124 2.32 -4.26 -6.08
C GLN A 124 2.41 -4.09 -7.60
N ALA A 125 3.36 -4.75 -8.21
CA ALA A 125 3.48 -4.85 -9.66
C ALA A 125 2.48 -5.87 -10.22
N GLU A 126 1.74 -6.60 -9.33
CA GLU A 126 0.76 -7.62 -9.77
C GLU A 126 -0.60 -7.57 -9.05
N GLU A 127 -0.78 -6.73 -8.02
CA GLU A 127 -2.08 -6.28 -7.53
C GLU A 127 -1.97 -4.88 -6.91
N ARG A 128 -1.42 -3.93 -7.59
CA ARG A 128 -2.18 -2.72 -7.73
C ARG A 128 -3.37 -3.17 -8.60
N GLN A 129 -4.48 -3.52 -8.00
CA GLN A 129 -5.67 -2.80 -8.43
C GLN A 129 -5.18 -1.36 -8.42
N ARG A 130 -4.69 -0.92 -9.57
CA ARG A 130 -4.44 0.49 -9.84
C ARG A 130 -5.68 1.09 -9.29
N ASN A 131 -5.54 2.01 -8.33
CA ASN A 131 -6.66 2.81 -7.85
C ASN A 131 -7.13 3.62 -9.07
N VAL A 132 -7.39 2.90 -10.15
CA VAL A 132 -7.72 3.33 -11.49
C VAL A 132 -9.16 2.94 -11.72
N MET A 133 -9.94 3.94 -11.94
CA MET A 133 -11.32 3.77 -12.37
C MET A 133 -11.33 3.77 -13.90
N GLU A 134 -11.82 2.69 -14.50
CA GLU A 134 -11.89 2.54 -15.96
C GLU A 134 -13.35 2.58 -16.43
N PHE A 135 -13.60 3.38 -17.45
CA PHE A 135 -14.91 3.57 -18.06
C PHE A 135 -14.74 3.64 -19.59
N GLY A 136 -14.77 2.48 -20.25
CA GLY A 136 -14.41 2.41 -21.67
C GLY A 136 -12.98 2.87 -21.90
N GLY A 137 -12.76 3.90 -22.72
CA GLY A 137 -11.42 4.47 -22.94
C GLY A 137 -11.06 5.62 -21.99
N LEU A 138 -11.93 5.99 -21.03
CA LEU A 138 -11.61 6.92 -19.96
C LEU A 138 -11.00 6.16 -18.78
N SER A 139 -9.77 6.51 -18.40
CA SER A 139 -9.08 5.92 -17.25
C SER A 139 -8.64 7.03 -16.27
N ILE A 140 -8.87 6.83 -14.98
CA ILE A 140 -8.55 7.75 -13.90
C ILE A 140 -7.65 7.03 -12.90
N ASP A 141 -6.35 7.30 -12.94
CA ASP A 141 -5.39 6.83 -11.94
C ASP A 141 -5.45 7.76 -10.72
N LEU A 142 -6.01 7.27 -9.63
CA LEU A 142 -6.21 8.05 -8.40
C LEU A 142 -4.91 8.27 -7.63
N ASP A 143 -3.95 7.36 -7.73
CA ASP A 143 -2.67 7.46 -7.04
C ASP A 143 -1.74 8.42 -7.77
N GLY A 144 -1.66 8.29 -9.10
CA GLY A 144 -0.88 9.21 -9.95
C GLY A 144 -1.57 10.54 -10.23
N ARG A 145 -2.88 10.69 -9.90
CA ARG A 145 -3.74 11.83 -10.31
C ARG A 145 -3.69 12.07 -11.83
N ILE A 146 -3.66 10.97 -12.61
CA ILE A 146 -3.56 11.01 -14.06
C ILE A 146 -4.90 10.58 -14.66
N VAL A 147 -5.38 11.37 -15.63
CA VAL A 147 -6.56 11.03 -16.43
C VAL A 147 -6.10 10.79 -17.85
N THR A 148 -6.57 9.69 -18.45
CA THR A 148 -6.33 9.40 -19.87
C THR A 148 -7.65 9.16 -20.60
N VAL A 149 -7.69 9.61 -21.84
CA VAL A 149 -8.78 9.41 -22.79
C VAL A 149 -8.19 8.67 -23.99
N ASP A 150 -8.66 7.45 -24.24
CA ASP A 150 -8.14 6.55 -25.30
C ASP A 150 -6.61 6.41 -25.25
N GLY A 151 -6.06 6.28 -24.02
CA GLY A 151 -4.63 6.13 -23.75
C GLY A 151 -3.81 7.43 -23.80
N GLN A 152 -4.42 8.56 -24.18
CA GLN A 152 -3.76 9.86 -24.19
C GLN A 152 -4.01 10.62 -22.89
N ARG A 153 -2.95 11.13 -22.27
CA ARG A 153 -3.06 11.93 -21.05
C ARG A 153 -3.81 13.24 -21.32
N VAL A 154 -4.76 13.53 -20.42
CA VAL A 154 -5.56 14.76 -20.43
C VAL A 154 -5.17 15.61 -19.23
N GLU A 155 -4.85 16.88 -19.46
CA GLU A 155 -4.57 17.82 -18.38
C GLU A 155 -5.88 18.41 -17.84
N LEU A 156 -6.10 18.23 -16.56
CA LEU A 156 -7.20 18.79 -15.81
C LEU A 156 -6.67 19.75 -14.75
N SER A 157 -7.38 20.83 -14.50
CA SER A 157 -7.12 21.64 -13.32
C SER A 157 -7.40 20.82 -12.04
N PRO A 158 -6.81 21.18 -10.87
CA PRO A 158 -7.08 20.46 -9.62
C PRO A 158 -8.57 20.28 -9.33
N LYS A 159 -9.38 21.31 -9.57
CA LYS A 159 -10.83 21.25 -9.31
C LYS A 159 -11.61 20.42 -10.33
N GLU A 160 -11.20 20.41 -11.59
CA GLU A 160 -11.77 19.52 -12.61
C GLU A 160 -11.46 18.05 -12.28
N TYR A 161 -10.24 17.75 -11.84
CA TYR A 161 -9.85 16.42 -11.40
C TYR A 161 -10.69 15.98 -10.18
N GLU A 162 -10.78 16.80 -9.12
CA GLU A 162 -11.56 16.50 -7.92
C GLU A 162 -13.04 16.28 -8.25
N LEU A 163 -13.60 17.10 -9.13
CA LEU A 163 -14.97 16.99 -9.59
C LEU A 163 -15.21 15.68 -10.35
N LEU A 164 -14.32 15.33 -11.29
CA LEU A 164 -14.39 14.06 -12.03
C LEU A 164 -14.33 12.86 -11.10
N VAL A 165 -13.36 12.84 -10.18
CA VAL A 165 -13.16 11.73 -9.23
C VAL A 165 -14.40 11.58 -8.32
N TYR A 166 -14.91 12.70 -7.79
CA TYR A 166 -16.09 12.65 -6.93
C TYR A 166 -17.31 12.10 -7.67
N MET A 167 -17.55 12.56 -8.91
CA MET A 167 -18.66 12.08 -9.73
C MET A 167 -18.48 10.61 -10.13
N ALA A 168 -17.29 10.18 -10.51
CA ALA A 168 -16.99 8.81 -10.90
C ALA A 168 -17.12 7.81 -9.74
N ARG A 169 -16.72 8.20 -8.52
CA ARG A 169 -16.93 7.40 -7.29
C ARG A 169 -18.42 7.24 -6.94
N ASN A 170 -19.24 8.19 -7.34
CA ASN A 170 -20.69 8.18 -7.16
C ASN A 170 -21.42 7.86 -8.48
N LYS A 171 -20.86 6.94 -9.27
CA LYS A 171 -21.44 6.51 -10.55
C LYS A 171 -22.92 6.16 -10.41
N ASN A 172 -23.73 6.65 -11.35
CA ASN A 172 -25.18 6.46 -11.45
C ASN A 172 -26.00 7.11 -10.31
N ILE A 173 -25.38 7.88 -9.41
CA ILE A 173 -26.08 8.61 -8.35
C ILE A 173 -26.35 10.04 -8.83
N ALA A 174 -27.58 10.53 -8.60
CA ALA A 174 -27.93 11.94 -8.84
C ALA A 174 -27.27 12.80 -7.76
N LEU A 175 -26.32 13.63 -8.16
CA LEU A 175 -25.59 14.54 -7.27
C LEU A 175 -26.18 15.94 -7.39
N THR A 176 -26.64 16.47 -6.28
CA THR A 176 -27.16 17.85 -6.27
C THR A 176 -26.03 18.86 -6.45
N ARG A 177 -26.37 20.07 -6.89
CA ARG A 177 -25.38 21.15 -7.04
C ARG A 177 -24.65 21.44 -5.72
N GLU A 178 -25.40 21.49 -4.62
CA GLU A 178 -24.89 21.69 -3.28
C GLU A 178 -23.91 20.58 -2.87
N MET A 179 -24.24 19.30 -3.11
CA MET A 179 -23.34 18.16 -2.85
C MET A 179 -22.03 18.30 -3.62
N LEU A 180 -22.08 18.66 -4.89
CA LEU A 180 -20.88 18.84 -5.71
C LEU A 180 -20.02 20.00 -5.23
N ILE A 181 -20.64 21.15 -4.93
CA ILE A 181 -19.92 22.33 -4.43
C ILE A 181 -19.28 22.02 -3.07
N THR A 182 -20.04 21.49 -2.13
CA THR A 182 -19.55 21.20 -0.78
C THR A 182 -18.39 20.20 -0.79
N ASN A 183 -18.47 19.12 -1.57
CA ASN A 183 -17.46 18.06 -1.56
C ASN A 183 -16.22 18.39 -2.38
N VAL A 184 -16.31 19.31 -3.35
CA VAL A 184 -15.17 19.67 -4.20
C VAL A 184 -14.53 21.01 -3.80
N TRP A 185 -15.32 21.98 -3.32
CA TRP A 185 -14.82 23.29 -2.90
C TRP A 185 -14.82 23.51 -1.39
N GLY A 186 -15.59 22.73 -0.63
CA GLY A 186 -15.71 22.85 0.82
C GLY A 186 -16.95 23.61 1.26
N TYR A 187 -17.29 23.52 2.56
CA TYR A 187 -18.44 24.19 3.16
C TYR A 187 -18.33 25.73 3.17
N ASP A 188 -17.12 26.28 3.18
CA ASP A 188 -16.86 27.71 3.24
C ASP A 188 -16.74 28.35 1.85
N PHE A 189 -17.23 27.68 0.82
CA PHE A 189 -17.18 28.21 -0.53
C PHE A 189 -18.29 29.27 -0.74
N TYR A 190 -17.90 30.54 -0.77
CA TYR A 190 -18.75 31.69 -1.05
C TYR A 190 -18.82 32.09 -2.53
N GLY A 191 -18.46 31.19 -3.45
CA GLY A 191 -18.49 31.44 -4.88
C GLY A 191 -19.89 31.33 -5.50
N ASP A 192 -20.02 31.88 -6.73
CA ASP A 192 -21.25 31.80 -7.50
C ASP A 192 -21.53 30.34 -7.94
N ASP A 193 -22.81 29.93 -7.91
CA ASP A 193 -23.28 28.64 -8.43
C ASP A 193 -22.86 28.38 -9.88
N ARG A 194 -22.58 29.43 -10.66
CA ARG A 194 -22.06 29.37 -12.03
C ARG A 194 -20.66 28.79 -12.11
N THR A 195 -19.92 28.79 -11.01
CA THR A 195 -18.57 28.19 -10.94
C THR A 195 -18.63 26.70 -11.27
N LEU A 196 -19.59 25.96 -10.70
CA LEU A 196 -19.79 24.54 -10.99
C LEU A 196 -20.07 24.31 -12.48
N ASP A 197 -20.97 25.08 -13.10
CA ASP A 197 -21.33 24.91 -14.51
C ASP A 197 -20.13 25.16 -15.44
N THR A 198 -19.30 26.14 -15.07
CA THR A 198 -18.06 26.43 -15.80
C THR A 198 -17.10 25.23 -15.76
N HIS A 199 -16.86 24.65 -14.57
CA HIS A 199 -16.00 23.49 -14.43
C HIS A 199 -16.58 22.25 -15.12
N ILE A 200 -17.88 22.01 -15.05
CA ILE A 200 -18.56 20.94 -15.82
C ILE A 200 -18.36 21.12 -17.33
N LYS A 201 -18.48 22.35 -17.83
CA LYS A 201 -18.26 22.65 -19.27
C LYS A 201 -16.81 22.36 -19.67
N LEU A 202 -15.84 22.81 -18.89
CA LEU A 202 -14.43 22.59 -19.14
C LEU A 202 -14.09 21.09 -19.06
N LEU A 203 -14.55 20.41 -18.03
CA LEU A 203 -14.36 18.98 -17.85
C LEU A 203 -14.94 18.17 -19.02
N ARG A 204 -16.16 18.46 -19.46
CA ARG A 204 -16.75 17.84 -20.67
C ARG A 204 -15.87 18.04 -21.90
N ARG A 205 -15.30 19.24 -22.09
CA ARG A 205 -14.39 19.52 -23.20
C ARG A 205 -13.15 18.66 -23.13
N SER A 206 -12.56 18.51 -21.95
CA SER A 206 -11.34 17.71 -21.73
C SER A 206 -11.59 16.23 -21.90
N LEU A 207 -12.77 15.71 -21.51
CA LEU A 207 -13.16 14.33 -21.71
C LEU A 207 -13.49 13.95 -23.16
N GLY A 208 -13.67 14.91 -24.04
CA GLY A 208 -13.88 14.69 -25.48
C GLY A 208 -15.01 13.69 -25.80
N PRO A 209 -14.72 12.51 -26.38
CA PRO A 209 -15.71 11.49 -26.73
C PRO A 209 -16.55 11.03 -25.53
N TYR A 210 -16.00 11.09 -24.32
CA TYR A 210 -16.64 10.65 -23.07
C TYR A 210 -17.35 11.77 -22.33
N SER A 211 -17.51 12.95 -22.95
CA SER A 211 -18.27 14.09 -22.37
C SER A 211 -19.71 13.74 -22.00
N GLY A 212 -20.31 12.80 -22.73
CA GLY A 212 -21.64 12.28 -22.48
C GLY A 212 -21.80 11.52 -21.16
N TYR A 213 -20.70 11.06 -20.54
CA TYR A 213 -20.75 10.43 -19.22
C TYR A 213 -21.18 11.39 -18.11
N ILE A 214 -21.03 12.69 -18.32
CA ILE A 214 -21.54 13.71 -17.40
C ILE A 214 -22.92 14.17 -17.87
N VAL A 215 -23.97 13.64 -17.27
CA VAL A 215 -25.35 13.93 -17.59
C VAL A 215 -25.87 15.08 -16.74
N THR A 216 -26.55 16.04 -17.36
CA THR A 216 -27.23 17.13 -16.64
C THR A 216 -28.64 16.71 -16.23
N LEU A 217 -28.94 16.76 -14.94
CA LEU A 217 -30.26 16.53 -14.38
C LEU A 217 -30.93 17.90 -14.10
N ARG A 218 -31.83 18.33 -14.99
CA ARG A 218 -32.48 19.64 -14.90
C ARG A 218 -33.16 19.83 -13.54
N GLY A 219 -32.87 20.95 -12.87
CA GLY A 219 -33.41 21.26 -11.55
C GLY A 219 -32.81 20.49 -10.37
N VAL A 220 -31.85 19.55 -10.61
CA VAL A 220 -31.23 18.73 -9.59
C VAL A 220 -29.71 19.00 -9.55
N GLY A 221 -29.00 18.72 -10.64
CA GLY A 221 -27.55 18.79 -10.69
C GLY A 221 -26.96 17.92 -11.79
N TYR A 222 -26.05 17.00 -11.45
CA TYR A 222 -25.35 16.19 -12.42
C TYR A 222 -25.25 14.73 -11.98
N ARG A 223 -25.02 13.84 -12.94
CA ARG A 223 -24.79 12.41 -12.71
C ARG A 223 -23.69 11.92 -13.64
N PHE A 224 -22.79 11.04 -13.16
CA PHE A 224 -21.85 10.35 -13.98
C PHE A 224 -22.43 9.00 -14.40
N GLU A 225 -22.60 8.80 -15.70
CA GLU A 225 -23.13 7.58 -16.32
C GLU A 225 -22.08 7.03 -17.28
N ALA A 226 -21.50 5.92 -16.94
CA ALA A 226 -20.55 5.21 -17.81
C ALA A 226 -20.92 3.73 -17.85
N PRO A 227 -20.50 2.98 -18.86
CA PRO A 227 -20.73 1.54 -18.95
C PRO A 227 -20.24 0.75 -17.75
#